data_91bc0cc4e615ee772f3cbfc845fe9fc1
#
_entry.id   91bc0cc4e615ee772f3cbfc845fe9fc1
#
_cell.length_a   1.000
_cell.length_b   1.000
_cell.length_c   1.000
_cell.angle_alpha   90.00
_cell.angle_beta   90.00
_cell.angle_gamma   90.00
#
_symmetry.space_group_name_H-M   'P 1'
#
loop_
_entity.id
_entity.type
_entity.pdbx_description
1 polymer ?
#
loop_
_entity_poly.entity_id
_entity_poly.type
_entity_poly.pdbx_seq_one_letter_code
_entity_poly.pdbx_strand_id
1 'polypeptide(L)'
;MSDTQDKVLSIAIPSYNVERYLRHGLESYLDERLAGGLEVVVVDDGSTDSTRAIAEEFRDREPRIFRVVSKENGGHGSAVNAGLDAATGKYFRVIDGDDWVDTDGLVRLIECLRGLECDLVVDKKREVDMVTGASELFALADGVSVGEPMPFSAVCPNDAAVAQIMIHTLTARTDYLRRIGLQLLEHTFYEDYEYIVKASAPARDIAFLDIEVYQYLVGNAGQSVSHANYVKRWADHTRVVDEMLRYLAAAEAGALAVPLEPHALEFLRHKVHLIIDTHYNIALLFDADRARGRRRALQFRDELKRTNPEQWRIGEKRYRTALSLNRLGISYDRLDKIRAALGR
;
A
#
# COMPACT_ATOMS: atom_id res chain seq x y z
N MET A 1 -5.56 -39.05 2.82
CA MET A 1 -6.42 -38.06 2.17
C MET A 1 -6.04 -36.74 2.77
N SER A 2 -5.31 -35.90 2.05
CA SER A 2 -4.95 -34.56 2.54
C SER A 2 -6.22 -33.75 2.65
N ASP A 3 -6.56 -33.35 3.87
CA ASP A 3 -7.59 -32.38 4.17
C ASP A 3 -7.10 -31.02 3.66
N THR A 4 -7.19 -30.78 2.36
CA THR A 4 -7.00 -29.47 1.76
C THR A 4 -8.25 -28.66 2.06
N GLN A 5 -8.35 -28.22 3.31
CA GLN A 5 -9.33 -27.21 3.66
C GLN A 5 -8.99 -25.95 2.87
N ASP A 6 -9.89 -25.49 2.02
CA ASP A 6 -9.67 -24.31 1.19
C ASP A 6 -9.31 -23.10 2.07
N LYS A 7 -8.12 -22.54 1.84
CA LYS A 7 -7.66 -21.38 2.61
C LYS A 7 -8.56 -20.18 2.31
N VAL A 8 -8.94 -19.46 3.35
CA VAL A 8 -9.78 -18.27 3.26
C VAL A 8 -8.92 -17.02 3.00
N LEU A 9 -7.77 -16.93 3.68
CA LEU A 9 -6.89 -15.77 3.58
C LEU A 9 -5.44 -16.23 3.39
N SER A 10 -4.77 -15.70 2.36
CA SER A 10 -3.32 -15.74 2.21
C SER A 10 -2.74 -14.39 2.60
N ILE A 11 -1.81 -14.38 3.55
CA ILE A 11 -1.02 -13.22 3.92
C ILE A 11 0.37 -13.36 3.32
N ALA A 12 0.79 -12.43 2.45
CA ALA A 12 2.17 -12.32 2.02
C ALA A 12 2.94 -11.43 3.01
N ILE A 13 4.12 -11.90 3.42
CA ILE A 13 5.04 -11.14 4.27
C ILE A 13 6.32 -10.89 3.48
N PRO A 14 6.44 -9.76 2.76
CA PRO A 14 7.68 -9.33 2.13
C PRO A 14 8.78 -9.16 3.18
N SER A 15 9.89 -9.86 3.02
CA SER A 15 10.95 -9.91 4.04
C SER A 15 12.33 -9.75 3.43
N TYR A 16 13.04 -8.68 3.81
CA TYR A 16 14.43 -8.44 3.44
C TYR A 16 15.20 -7.85 4.60
N ASN A 17 16.10 -8.65 5.20
CA ASN A 17 16.93 -8.25 6.34
C ASN A 17 16.11 -7.69 7.52
N VAL A 18 15.08 -8.44 7.94
CA VAL A 18 14.13 -8.10 9.00
C VAL A 18 14.25 -9.03 10.23
N GLU A 19 15.38 -9.71 10.40
CA GLU A 19 15.60 -10.70 11.49
C GLU A 19 15.21 -10.18 12.89
N ARG A 20 15.34 -8.85 13.12
CA ARG A 20 15.04 -8.22 14.40
C ARG A 20 13.55 -8.21 14.74
N TYR A 21 12.69 -8.22 13.75
CA TYR A 21 11.25 -8.02 13.90
C TYR A 21 10.45 -9.26 13.54
N LEU A 22 10.89 -10.00 12.53
CA LEU A 22 10.14 -11.07 11.89
C LEU A 22 9.61 -12.11 12.88
N ARG A 23 10.41 -12.51 13.89
CA ARG A 23 9.99 -13.50 14.89
C ARG A 23 8.75 -13.03 15.64
N HIS A 24 8.73 -11.79 16.11
CA HIS A 24 7.59 -11.20 16.83
C HIS A 24 6.35 -11.17 15.92
N GLY A 25 6.52 -10.75 14.66
CA GLY A 25 5.44 -10.76 13.67
C GLY A 25 4.86 -12.16 13.48
N LEU A 26 5.71 -13.16 13.24
CA LEU A 26 5.26 -14.54 12.97
C LEU A 26 4.60 -15.22 14.19
N GLU A 27 5.00 -14.88 15.42
CA GLU A 27 4.34 -15.36 16.64
C GLU A 27 2.86 -14.97 16.71
N SER A 28 2.45 -13.84 16.16
CA SER A 28 1.06 -13.37 16.18
C SER A 28 0.11 -14.24 15.35
N TYR A 29 0.64 -15.12 14.49
CA TYR A 29 -0.15 -16.06 13.69
C TYR A 29 -0.25 -17.48 14.30
N LEU A 30 0.42 -17.72 15.44
CA LEU A 30 0.44 -19.05 16.10
C LEU A 30 -0.77 -19.25 17.02
N ASP A 31 -1.93 -19.40 16.39
CA ASP A 31 -3.17 -19.72 17.10
C ASP A 31 -3.92 -20.83 16.34
N GLU A 32 -4.38 -21.87 17.04
CA GLU A 32 -5.07 -23.02 16.44
C GLU A 32 -6.33 -22.62 15.68
N ARG A 33 -7.00 -21.53 16.08
CA ARG A 33 -8.18 -21.00 15.41
C ARG A 33 -7.88 -20.54 13.97
N LEU A 34 -6.63 -20.21 13.67
CA LEU A 34 -6.18 -19.73 12.37
C LEU A 34 -5.82 -20.88 11.39
N ALA A 35 -5.41 -22.03 11.89
CA ALA A 35 -4.83 -23.12 11.10
C ALA A 35 -5.73 -23.64 9.95
N GLY A 36 -7.05 -23.58 10.14
CA GLY A 36 -8.03 -24.04 9.14
C GLY A 36 -8.40 -23.02 8.05
N GLY A 37 -8.00 -21.75 8.18
CA GLY A 37 -8.40 -20.69 7.25
C GLY A 37 -7.26 -19.79 6.75
N LEU A 38 -6.13 -19.80 7.45
CA LEU A 38 -4.98 -18.91 7.16
C LEU A 38 -3.88 -19.66 6.42
N GLU A 39 -3.27 -18.98 5.47
CA GLU A 39 -1.96 -19.25 4.88
C GLU A 39 -1.08 -18.01 5.05
N VAL A 40 0.12 -18.15 5.55
CA VAL A 40 1.13 -17.08 5.64
C VAL A 40 2.30 -17.45 4.74
N VAL A 41 2.52 -16.66 3.70
CA VAL A 41 3.61 -16.84 2.74
C VAL A 41 4.70 -15.82 3.09
N VAL A 42 5.73 -16.25 3.82
CA VAL A 42 6.91 -15.41 4.04
C VAL A 42 7.75 -15.40 2.77
N VAL A 43 7.90 -14.24 2.15
CA VAL A 43 8.69 -14.09 0.93
C VAL A 43 10.04 -13.47 1.31
N ASP A 44 11.06 -14.34 1.39
CA ASP A 44 12.44 -13.93 1.60
C ASP A 44 13.02 -13.38 0.29
N ASP A 45 13.16 -12.07 0.20
CA ASP A 45 13.64 -11.34 -0.97
C ASP A 45 15.18 -11.25 -1.00
N GLY A 46 15.85 -12.39 -0.80
CA GLY A 46 17.31 -12.50 -0.87
C GLY A 46 18.01 -11.93 0.36
N SER A 47 17.48 -12.16 1.56
CA SER A 47 18.10 -11.71 2.82
C SER A 47 19.50 -12.28 3.03
N THR A 48 20.35 -11.48 3.69
CA THR A 48 21.73 -11.85 4.04
C THR A 48 21.93 -12.04 5.55
N ASP A 49 20.89 -11.79 6.33
CA ASP A 49 20.81 -12.02 7.78
C ASP A 49 20.04 -13.31 8.11
N SER A 50 19.57 -13.49 9.32
CA SER A 50 18.85 -14.69 9.77
C SER A 50 17.36 -14.70 9.36
N THR A 51 16.86 -13.73 8.57
CA THR A 51 15.45 -13.63 8.17
C THR A 51 14.91 -14.94 7.61
N ARG A 52 15.61 -15.53 6.64
CA ARG A 52 15.22 -16.80 6.02
C ARG A 52 15.19 -17.96 7.02
N ALA A 53 16.21 -18.08 7.87
CA ALA A 53 16.27 -19.15 8.85
C ALA A 53 15.11 -19.06 9.87
N ILE A 54 14.73 -17.85 10.28
CA ILE A 54 13.56 -17.61 11.14
C ILE A 54 12.28 -18.06 10.43
N ALA A 55 12.08 -17.69 9.17
CA ALA A 55 10.90 -18.08 8.40
C ALA A 55 10.79 -19.61 8.25
N GLU A 56 11.91 -20.30 7.97
CA GLU A 56 11.97 -21.75 7.86
C GLU A 56 11.66 -22.45 9.20
N GLU A 57 12.11 -21.92 10.34
CA GLU A 57 11.76 -22.41 11.67
C GLU A 57 10.24 -22.40 11.91
N PHE A 58 9.56 -21.29 11.57
CA PHE A 58 8.10 -21.19 11.72
C PHE A 58 7.35 -22.11 10.77
N ARG A 59 7.80 -22.26 9.51
CA ARG A 59 7.27 -23.25 8.57
C ARG A 59 7.35 -24.65 9.15
N ASP A 60 8.49 -25.04 9.72
CA ASP A 60 8.70 -26.39 10.26
C ASP A 60 7.87 -26.60 11.55
N ARG A 61 7.64 -25.56 12.33
CA ARG A 61 6.82 -25.57 13.54
C ARG A 61 5.32 -25.70 13.24
N GLU A 62 4.79 -24.97 12.27
CA GLU A 62 3.36 -24.96 11.91
C GLU A 62 3.17 -24.93 10.38
N PRO A 63 3.43 -26.05 9.69
CA PRO A 63 3.37 -26.14 8.23
C PRO A 63 1.95 -26.00 7.65
N ARG A 64 0.92 -26.05 8.51
CA ARG A 64 -0.46 -25.79 8.10
C ARG A 64 -0.72 -24.29 7.88
N ILE A 65 0.08 -23.40 8.51
CA ILE A 65 -0.07 -21.94 8.39
C ILE A 65 1.05 -21.37 7.51
N PHE A 66 2.32 -21.73 7.75
CA PHE A 66 3.45 -21.05 7.14
C PHE A 66 4.00 -21.76 5.91
N ARG A 67 4.32 -20.95 4.92
CA ARG A 67 5.10 -21.29 3.74
C ARG A 67 6.22 -20.26 3.55
N VAL A 68 7.33 -20.69 2.95
CA VAL A 68 8.46 -19.81 2.64
C VAL A 68 8.73 -19.85 1.13
N VAL A 69 8.82 -18.68 0.54
CA VAL A 69 9.28 -18.48 -0.84
C VAL A 69 10.56 -17.68 -0.77
N SER A 70 11.67 -18.22 -1.31
CA SER A 70 12.93 -17.50 -1.37
C SER A 70 13.25 -17.15 -2.83
N LYS A 71 13.70 -15.93 -3.06
CA LYS A 71 14.03 -15.41 -4.39
C LYS A 71 15.23 -14.45 -4.34
N GLU A 72 15.79 -14.13 -5.49
CA GLU A 72 16.75 -13.03 -5.60
C GLU A 72 16.09 -11.70 -5.26
N ASN A 73 16.86 -10.79 -4.64
CA ASN A 73 16.31 -9.48 -4.25
C ASN A 73 15.78 -8.72 -5.46
N GLY A 74 14.51 -8.37 -5.40
CA GLY A 74 13.78 -7.58 -6.39
C GLY A 74 13.05 -6.38 -5.79
N GLY A 75 13.15 -6.21 -4.47
CA GLY A 75 12.46 -5.17 -3.70
C GLY A 75 11.06 -5.59 -3.27
N HIS A 76 10.43 -4.74 -2.44
CA HIS A 76 9.16 -5.05 -1.79
C HIS A 76 8.06 -5.42 -2.80
N GLY A 77 7.87 -4.66 -3.88
CA GLY A 77 6.88 -4.98 -4.91
C GLY A 77 7.09 -6.35 -5.57
N SER A 78 8.35 -6.73 -5.80
CA SER A 78 8.70 -8.07 -6.31
C SER A 78 8.33 -9.19 -5.32
N ALA A 79 8.50 -8.94 -4.02
CA ALA A 79 8.11 -9.90 -2.99
C ALA A 79 6.58 -10.00 -2.87
N VAL A 80 5.84 -8.88 -2.99
CA VAL A 80 4.37 -8.89 -3.06
C VAL A 80 3.87 -9.67 -4.27
N ASN A 81 4.47 -9.46 -5.46
CA ASN A 81 4.14 -10.21 -6.68
C ASN A 81 4.32 -11.72 -6.46
N ALA A 82 5.47 -12.15 -5.91
CA ALA A 82 5.74 -13.55 -5.62
C ALA A 82 4.78 -14.14 -4.56
N GLY A 83 4.39 -13.32 -3.57
CA GLY A 83 3.39 -13.69 -2.57
C GLY A 83 2.01 -13.93 -3.18
N LEU A 84 1.57 -13.06 -4.09
CA LEU A 84 0.29 -13.21 -4.81
C LEU A 84 0.30 -14.44 -5.73
N ASP A 85 1.42 -14.70 -6.41
CA ASP A 85 1.56 -15.89 -7.25
C ASP A 85 1.46 -17.19 -6.42
N ALA A 86 2.05 -17.19 -5.22
CA ALA A 86 2.05 -18.34 -4.32
C ALA A 86 0.74 -18.51 -3.52
N ALA A 87 -0.09 -17.46 -3.41
CA ALA A 87 -1.31 -17.45 -2.60
C ALA A 87 -2.33 -18.50 -3.05
N THR A 88 -2.93 -19.21 -2.10
CA THR A 88 -4.00 -20.20 -2.36
C THR A 88 -5.33 -19.81 -1.73
N GLY A 89 -5.35 -18.83 -0.84
CA GLY A 89 -6.54 -18.34 -0.16
C GLY A 89 -7.50 -17.59 -1.08
N LYS A 90 -8.78 -17.62 -0.73
CA LYS A 90 -9.85 -16.85 -1.39
C LYS A 90 -9.53 -15.35 -1.43
N TYR A 91 -8.93 -14.85 -0.37
CA TYR A 91 -8.48 -13.46 -0.22
C TYR A 91 -6.98 -13.38 -0.03
N PHE A 92 -6.41 -12.24 -0.40
CA PHE A 92 -5.00 -11.92 -0.30
C PHE A 92 -4.79 -10.61 0.47
N ARG A 93 -3.76 -10.58 1.31
CA ARG A 93 -3.34 -9.42 2.09
C ARG A 93 -1.82 -9.33 2.16
N VAL A 94 -1.29 -8.12 2.32
CA VAL A 94 0.12 -7.86 2.58
C VAL A 94 0.29 -7.40 4.03
N ILE A 95 1.27 -7.96 4.72
CA ILE A 95 1.74 -7.51 6.04
C ILE A 95 3.26 -7.37 5.96
N ASP A 96 3.80 -6.22 6.35
CA ASP A 96 5.24 -5.98 6.27
C ASP A 96 6.00 -6.83 7.30
N GLY A 97 7.25 -7.20 6.97
CA GLY A 97 8.06 -8.12 7.78
C GLY A 97 8.53 -7.55 9.13
N ASP A 98 8.34 -6.26 9.37
CA ASP A 98 8.62 -5.57 10.64
C ASP A 98 7.36 -5.29 11.47
N ASP A 99 6.17 -5.70 10.97
CA ASP A 99 4.87 -5.50 11.60
C ASP A 99 4.26 -6.83 12.11
N TRP A 100 3.09 -6.75 12.77
CA TRP A 100 2.37 -7.93 13.27
C TRP A 100 0.84 -7.72 13.18
N VAL A 101 0.07 -8.69 13.66
CA VAL A 101 -1.38 -8.62 13.69
C VAL A 101 -1.94 -8.77 15.10
N ASP A 102 -3.11 -8.18 15.34
CA ASP A 102 -3.96 -8.58 16.45
C ASP A 102 -4.59 -9.94 16.12
N THR A 103 -4.23 -10.96 16.87
CA THR A 103 -4.62 -12.36 16.60
C THR A 103 -6.13 -12.54 16.66
N ASP A 104 -6.81 -11.95 17.66
CA ASP A 104 -8.27 -12.06 17.80
C ASP A 104 -8.98 -11.31 16.65
N GLY A 105 -8.46 -10.16 16.25
CA GLY A 105 -8.92 -9.43 15.07
C GLY A 105 -8.76 -10.24 13.80
N LEU A 106 -7.63 -10.91 13.62
CA LEU A 106 -7.39 -11.77 12.45
C LEU A 106 -8.33 -12.96 12.41
N VAL A 107 -8.62 -13.60 13.55
CA VAL A 107 -9.62 -14.68 13.64
C VAL A 107 -10.99 -14.17 13.17
N ARG A 108 -11.44 -13.01 13.70
CA ARG A 108 -12.71 -12.38 13.31
C ARG A 108 -12.73 -11.98 11.82
N LEU A 109 -11.62 -11.46 11.30
CA LEU A 109 -11.50 -11.15 9.87
C LEU A 109 -11.73 -12.40 9.02
N ILE A 110 -11.05 -13.52 9.32
CA ILE A 110 -11.20 -14.79 8.58
C ILE A 110 -12.64 -15.30 8.64
N GLU A 111 -13.30 -15.20 9.78
CA GLU A 111 -14.72 -15.57 9.92
C GLU A 111 -15.62 -14.73 9.01
N CYS A 112 -15.43 -13.41 8.96
CA CYS A 112 -16.16 -12.53 8.05
C CYS A 112 -15.89 -12.88 6.58
N LEU A 113 -14.61 -13.07 6.21
CA LEU A 113 -14.20 -13.34 4.84
C LEU A 113 -14.79 -14.65 4.27
N ARG A 114 -15.13 -15.64 5.10
CA ARG A 114 -15.79 -16.87 4.66
C ARG A 114 -17.11 -16.59 3.96
N GLY A 115 -17.90 -15.64 4.49
CA GLY A 115 -19.23 -15.29 3.97
C GLY A 115 -19.24 -14.15 2.96
N LEU A 116 -18.15 -13.36 2.87
CA LEU A 116 -18.08 -12.23 1.96
C LEU A 116 -17.75 -12.67 0.52
N GLU A 117 -18.34 -11.97 -0.45
CA GLU A 117 -18.10 -12.14 -1.89
C GLU A 117 -17.89 -10.76 -2.53
N CYS A 118 -16.89 -10.00 -2.06
CA CYS A 118 -16.55 -8.68 -2.59
C CYS A 118 -15.08 -8.62 -3.05
N ASP A 119 -14.79 -7.69 -3.96
CA ASP A 119 -13.46 -7.53 -4.54
C ASP A 119 -12.47 -6.99 -3.50
N LEU A 120 -12.91 -6.04 -2.64
CA LEU A 120 -12.08 -5.38 -1.64
C LEU A 120 -12.71 -5.43 -0.23
N VAL A 121 -11.88 -5.59 0.78
CA VAL A 121 -12.24 -5.47 2.20
C VAL A 121 -11.24 -4.55 2.88
N VAL A 122 -11.72 -3.58 3.64
CA VAL A 122 -10.92 -2.65 4.43
C VAL A 122 -11.25 -2.83 5.90
N ASP A 123 -10.22 -2.96 6.72
CA ASP A 123 -10.33 -3.04 8.18
C ASP A 123 -9.51 -1.95 8.87
N LYS A 124 -9.39 -2.01 10.19
CA LYS A 124 -8.67 -1.00 10.97
C LYS A 124 -7.23 -1.42 11.23
N LYS A 125 -6.35 -0.42 11.30
CA LYS A 125 -4.98 -0.55 11.77
C LYS A 125 -4.77 0.20 13.09
N ARG A 126 -3.78 -0.26 13.86
CA ARG A 126 -3.21 0.46 14.99
C ARG A 126 -1.78 0.86 14.65
N GLU A 127 -1.41 2.09 14.93
CA GLU A 127 0.00 2.50 14.95
C GLU A 127 0.56 2.33 16.35
N VAL A 128 1.77 1.76 16.44
CA VAL A 128 2.46 1.52 17.71
C VAL A 128 3.84 2.16 17.62
N ASP A 129 4.09 3.17 18.46
CA ASP A 129 5.38 3.86 18.49
C ASP A 129 6.43 3.01 19.23
N MET A 130 7.49 2.65 18.50
CA MET A 130 8.58 1.80 19.02
C MET A 130 9.31 2.41 20.19
N VAL A 131 9.38 3.74 20.28
CA VAL A 131 10.20 4.45 21.29
C VAL A 131 9.41 4.68 22.57
N THR A 132 8.16 5.12 22.42
CA THR A 132 7.30 5.52 23.55
C THR A 132 6.35 4.43 24.00
N GLY A 133 6.06 3.43 23.16
CA GLY A 133 5.02 2.44 23.38
C GLY A 133 3.59 3.01 23.24
N ALA A 134 3.44 4.29 22.87
CA ALA A 134 2.13 4.87 22.62
C ALA A 134 1.50 4.22 21.38
N SER A 135 0.17 4.07 21.40
CA SER A 135 -0.53 3.51 20.25
C SER A 135 -1.79 4.29 19.91
N GLU A 136 -2.13 4.32 18.62
CA GLU A 136 -3.31 4.98 18.09
C GLU A 136 -4.08 4.04 17.16
N LEU A 137 -5.37 3.84 17.45
CA LEU A 137 -6.28 3.07 16.59
C LEU A 137 -6.97 4.01 15.61
N PHE A 138 -6.85 3.69 14.31
CA PHE A 138 -7.53 4.44 13.26
C PHE A 138 -8.96 3.92 13.09
N ALA A 139 -9.93 4.75 13.44
CA ALA A 139 -11.35 4.44 13.26
C ALA A 139 -11.76 4.47 11.79
N LEU A 140 -12.82 3.74 11.43
CA LEU A 140 -13.40 3.82 10.10
C LEU A 140 -13.96 5.22 9.82
N ALA A 141 -13.93 5.62 8.56
CA ALA A 141 -14.47 6.90 8.10
C ALA A 141 -15.99 6.95 8.27
N ASP A 142 -16.51 8.15 8.50
CA ASP A 142 -17.97 8.38 8.49
C ASP A 142 -18.55 8.11 7.09
N GLY A 143 -19.79 7.63 7.06
CA GLY A 143 -20.55 7.42 5.82
C GLY A 143 -20.23 6.13 5.06
N VAL A 144 -19.49 5.18 5.66
CA VAL A 144 -19.33 3.83 5.13
C VAL A 144 -20.31 2.85 5.80
N SER A 145 -20.79 1.85 5.04
CA SER A 145 -21.54 0.72 5.62
C SER A 145 -20.56 -0.28 6.21
N VAL A 146 -20.75 -0.65 7.47
CA VAL A 146 -19.89 -1.61 8.17
C VAL A 146 -20.49 -3.01 8.05
N GLY A 147 -19.69 -3.99 7.66
CA GLY A 147 -20.04 -5.40 7.61
C GLY A 147 -20.68 -5.86 6.29
N GLU A 148 -21.18 -4.94 5.47
CA GLU A 148 -21.86 -5.26 4.23
C GLU A 148 -21.12 -4.70 3.00
N PRO A 149 -21.02 -5.46 1.89
CA PRO A 149 -20.47 -4.95 0.64
C PRO A 149 -21.32 -3.80 0.09
N MET A 150 -20.63 -2.77 -0.42
CA MET A 150 -21.23 -1.64 -1.11
C MET A 150 -20.54 -1.40 -2.45
N PRO A 151 -21.22 -0.81 -3.45
CA PRO A 151 -20.58 -0.48 -4.72
C PRO A 151 -19.38 0.45 -4.50
N PHE A 152 -18.24 0.17 -5.15
CA PHE A 152 -17.06 1.03 -5.04
C PHE A 152 -17.34 2.46 -5.54
N SER A 153 -18.27 2.61 -6.50
CA SER A 153 -18.76 3.92 -6.97
C SER A 153 -19.38 4.80 -5.87
N ALA A 154 -19.94 4.20 -4.82
CA ALA A 154 -20.48 4.94 -3.69
C ALA A 154 -19.38 5.41 -2.72
N VAL A 155 -18.20 4.77 -2.74
CA VAL A 155 -17.05 5.12 -1.90
C VAL A 155 -16.15 6.17 -2.56
N CYS A 156 -16.01 6.14 -3.89
CA CYS A 156 -15.14 7.05 -4.62
C CYS A 156 -15.32 8.55 -4.29
N PRO A 157 -16.54 9.08 -4.03
CA PRO A 157 -16.72 10.48 -3.67
C PRO A 157 -16.36 10.81 -2.22
N ASN A 158 -16.12 9.81 -1.37
CA ASN A 158 -15.78 9.99 0.04
C ASN A 158 -14.26 9.91 0.23
N ASP A 159 -13.58 11.06 0.19
CA ASP A 159 -12.12 11.14 0.33
C ASP A 159 -11.61 10.50 1.63
N ALA A 160 -12.36 10.58 2.74
CA ALA A 160 -11.98 9.99 4.01
C ALA A 160 -12.02 8.45 3.96
N ALA A 161 -13.04 7.87 3.31
CA ALA A 161 -13.14 6.43 3.12
C ALA A 161 -12.06 5.92 2.12
N VAL A 162 -11.84 6.67 1.04
CA VAL A 162 -10.78 6.36 0.05
C VAL A 162 -9.38 6.43 0.68
N ALA A 163 -9.15 7.35 1.62
CA ALA A 163 -7.88 7.46 2.33
C ALA A 163 -7.60 6.25 3.26
N GLN A 164 -8.62 5.49 3.63
CA GLN A 164 -8.46 4.27 4.43
C GLN A 164 -8.06 3.04 3.62
N ILE A 165 -8.12 3.12 2.30
CA ILE A 165 -7.63 2.04 1.42
C ILE A 165 -6.11 2.17 1.35
N MET A 166 -5.42 1.47 2.23
CA MET A 166 -3.96 1.45 2.35
C MET A 166 -3.47 0.00 2.27
N ILE A 167 -2.21 -0.22 1.94
CA ILE A 167 -1.63 -1.57 1.93
C ILE A 167 -1.84 -2.29 3.28
N HIS A 168 -1.77 -1.54 4.39
CA HIS A 168 -1.94 -2.03 5.75
C HIS A 168 -3.38 -2.48 6.08
N THR A 169 -4.39 -1.92 5.44
CA THR A 169 -5.81 -2.16 5.75
C THR A 169 -6.54 -2.95 4.69
N LEU A 170 -5.93 -3.12 3.50
CA LEU A 170 -6.55 -3.73 2.34
C LEU A 170 -6.39 -5.24 2.33
N THR A 171 -7.52 -5.92 2.23
CA THR A 171 -7.63 -7.33 1.84
C THR A 171 -8.40 -7.39 0.53
N ALA A 172 -7.92 -8.10 -0.47
CA ALA A 172 -8.57 -8.20 -1.77
C ALA A 172 -8.76 -9.65 -2.21
N ARG A 173 -9.78 -9.94 -3.02
CA ARG A 173 -9.97 -11.29 -3.55
C ARG A 173 -8.78 -11.69 -4.42
N THR A 174 -8.26 -12.87 -4.21
CA THR A 174 -7.08 -13.38 -4.93
C THR A 174 -7.35 -13.54 -6.42
N ASP A 175 -8.49 -14.12 -6.79
CA ASP A 175 -8.89 -14.29 -8.19
C ASP A 175 -9.16 -12.96 -8.89
N TYR A 176 -9.67 -11.96 -8.14
CA TYR A 176 -9.85 -10.60 -8.65
C TYR A 176 -8.50 -9.95 -8.98
N LEU A 177 -7.52 -9.98 -8.04
CA LEU A 177 -6.19 -9.42 -8.26
C LEU A 177 -5.48 -10.06 -9.47
N ARG A 178 -5.64 -11.38 -9.63
CA ARG A 178 -5.10 -12.11 -10.80
C ARG A 178 -5.82 -11.72 -12.09
N ARG A 179 -7.14 -11.59 -12.06
CA ARG A 179 -7.96 -11.22 -13.22
C ARG A 179 -7.64 -9.83 -13.74
N ILE A 180 -7.36 -8.86 -12.87
CA ILE A 180 -6.93 -7.52 -13.28
C ILE A 180 -5.47 -7.47 -13.72
N GLY A 181 -4.72 -8.57 -13.59
CA GLY A 181 -3.30 -8.64 -13.94
C GLY A 181 -2.43 -7.77 -13.05
N LEU A 182 -2.71 -7.77 -11.72
CA LEU A 182 -1.92 -6.97 -10.78
C LEU A 182 -0.44 -7.38 -10.83
N GLN A 183 0.40 -6.42 -11.17
CA GLN A 183 1.85 -6.52 -11.14
C GLN A 183 2.41 -5.20 -10.62
N LEU A 184 3.32 -5.26 -9.66
CA LEU A 184 3.98 -4.10 -9.07
C LEU A 184 5.39 -3.93 -9.65
N LEU A 185 5.87 -2.70 -9.64
CA LEU A 185 7.25 -2.39 -10.02
C LEU A 185 8.22 -3.06 -9.08
N GLU A 186 9.28 -3.62 -9.65
CA GLU A 186 10.39 -4.23 -8.91
C GLU A 186 11.52 -3.23 -8.72
N HIS A 187 12.39 -3.44 -7.71
CA HIS A 187 13.51 -2.57 -7.36
C HIS A 187 13.10 -1.09 -7.23
N THR A 188 11.93 -0.84 -6.64
CA THR A 188 11.34 0.50 -6.54
C THR A 188 10.71 0.65 -5.17
N PHE A 189 10.85 1.83 -4.56
CA PHE A 189 10.11 2.21 -3.36
C PHE A 189 8.82 2.95 -3.73
N TYR A 190 7.85 2.97 -2.81
CA TYR A 190 6.54 3.65 -2.95
C TYR A 190 5.58 2.95 -3.93
N GLU A 191 5.82 1.71 -4.25
CA GLU A 191 4.95 0.85 -5.06
C GLU A 191 3.67 0.43 -4.30
N ASP A 192 3.60 0.68 -2.99
CA ASP A 192 2.39 0.62 -2.18
C ASP A 192 1.29 1.52 -2.76
N TYR A 193 1.65 2.70 -3.26
CA TYR A 193 0.71 3.57 -3.97
C TYR A 193 0.17 2.90 -5.25
N GLU A 194 1.04 2.27 -6.00
CA GLU A 194 0.69 1.52 -7.21
C GLU A 194 -0.26 0.37 -6.87
N TYR A 195 0.06 -0.43 -5.83
CA TYR A 195 -0.78 -1.51 -5.34
C TYR A 195 -2.20 -1.04 -5.03
N ILE A 196 -2.33 0.02 -4.20
CA ILE A 196 -3.62 0.57 -3.79
C ILE A 196 -4.44 1.03 -5.00
N VAL A 197 -3.82 1.78 -5.91
CA VAL A 197 -4.54 2.36 -7.06
C VAL A 197 -4.95 1.28 -8.06
N LYS A 198 -4.05 0.36 -8.42
CA LYS A 198 -4.35 -0.72 -9.36
C LYS A 198 -5.36 -1.72 -8.80
N ALA A 199 -5.32 -2.02 -7.50
CA ALA A 199 -6.29 -2.90 -6.87
C ALA A 199 -7.67 -2.24 -6.71
N SER A 200 -7.73 -0.91 -6.54
CA SER A 200 -8.99 -0.23 -6.26
C SER A 200 -9.74 0.20 -7.52
N ALA A 201 -9.04 0.75 -8.53
CA ALA A 201 -9.69 1.34 -9.69
C ALA A 201 -10.63 0.38 -10.43
N PRO A 202 -10.29 -0.92 -10.68
CA PRO A 202 -11.18 -1.85 -11.34
C PRO A 202 -12.20 -2.54 -10.42
N ALA A 203 -12.18 -2.26 -9.10
CA ALA A 203 -13.06 -2.94 -8.15
C ALA A 203 -14.52 -2.56 -8.33
N ARG A 204 -15.40 -3.55 -8.23
CA ARG A 204 -16.86 -3.35 -8.31
C ARG A 204 -17.44 -2.98 -6.96
N ASP A 205 -16.92 -3.62 -5.91
CA ASP A 205 -17.47 -3.53 -4.57
C ASP A 205 -16.38 -3.58 -3.50
N ILE A 206 -16.72 -3.05 -2.33
CA ILE A 206 -15.86 -2.94 -1.18
C ILE A 206 -16.69 -3.10 0.09
N ALA A 207 -16.13 -3.77 1.11
CA ALA A 207 -16.70 -3.85 2.45
C ALA A 207 -15.77 -3.21 3.46
N PHE A 208 -16.33 -2.54 4.47
CA PHE A 208 -15.58 -2.00 5.61
C PHE A 208 -15.91 -2.83 6.85
N LEU A 209 -14.90 -3.29 7.57
CA LEU A 209 -15.05 -4.10 8.77
C LEU A 209 -14.51 -3.35 9.98
N ASP A 210 -15.33 -3.22 11.02
CA ASP A 210 -14.94 -2.62 12.31
C ASP A 210 -14.12 -3.64 13.14
N ILE A 211 -13.00 -4.07 12.55
CA ILE A 211 -12.07 -5.05 13.12
C ILE A 211 -10.68 -4.45 13.08
N GLU A 212 -9.99 -4.46 14.22
CA GLU A 212 -8.56 -4.13 14.31
C GLU A 212 -7.76 -5.37 13.93
N VAL A 213 -6.88 -5.25 12.91
CA VAL A 213 -6.04 -6.37 12.48
C VAL A 213 -4.57 -5.98 12.45
N TYR A 214 -4.22 -4.96 11.69
CA TYR A 214 -2.83 -4.59 11.41
C TYR A 214 -2.24 -3.77 12.57
N GLN A 215 -1.08 -4.19 13.06
CA GLN A 215 -0.29 -3.48 14.07
C GLN A 215 0.95 -2.90 13.39
N TYR A 216 0.92 -1.61 13.09
CA TYR A 216 1.95 -0.90 12.35
C TYR A 216 3.00 -0.30 13.27
N LEU A 217 4.25 -0.77 13.17
CA LEU A 217 5.35 -0.28 13.99
C LEU A 217 5.88 1.05 13.41
N VAL A 218 5.74 2.15 14.16
CA VAL A 218 6.24 3.47 13.77
C VAL A 218 7.42 3.91 14.65
N GLY A 219 8.18 4.90 14.17
CA GLY A 219 9.34 5.43 14.91
C GLY A 219 10.67 4.73 14.61
N ASN A 220 10.70 3.79 13.68
CA ASN A 220 11.95 3.20 13.19
C ASN A 220 12.68 4.19 12.27
N ALA A 221 13.97 4.46 12.56
CA ALA A 221 14.80 5.36 11.76
C ALA A 221 14.98 4.95 10.28
N GLY A 222 14.67 3.69 9.95
CA GLY A 222 14.72 3.12 8.59
C GLY A 222 13.48 3.36 7.74
N GLN A 223 12.39 3.90 8.30
CA GLN A 223 11.13 4.07 7.58
C GLN A 223 11.24 4.90 6.31
N SER A 224 10.58 4.44 5.25
CA SER A 224 10.66 5.03 3.90
C SER A 224 9.96 6.39 3.77
N VAL A 225 9.01 6.71 4.65
CA VAL A 225 8.08 7.84 4.54
C VAL A 225 8.61 9.20 5.03
N SER A 226 9.88 9.34 5.43
CA SER A 226 10.42 10.66 5.79
C SER A 226 10.65 11.55 4.57
N HIS A 227 10.51 12.88 4.72
CA HIS A 227 10.78 13.85 3.64
C HIS A 227 12.19 13.69 3.06
N ALA A 228 13.18 13.38 3.90
CA ALA A 228 14.56 13.14 3.45
C ALA A 228 14.66 11.87 2.57
N ASN A 229 13.95 10.81 2.91
CA ASN A 229 13.92 9.57 2.13
C ASN A 229 13.19 9.77 0.79
N TYR A 230 12.10 10.52 0.75
CA TYR A 230 11.46 10.90 -0.52
C TYR A 230 12.42 11.65 -1.46
N VAL A 231 13.19 12.61 -0.93
CA VAL A 231 14.17 13.36 -1.72
C VAL A 231 15.33 12.47 -2.19
N LYS A 232 15.82 11.57 -1.33
CA LYS A 232 16.87 10.59 -1.64
C LYS A 232 16.43 9.62 -2.72
N ARG A 233 15.18 9.14 -2.62
CA ARG A 233 14.55 8.16 -3.52
C ARG A 233 13.71 8.81 -4.62
N TRP A 234 14.13 9.99 -5.06
CA TRP A 234 13.45 10.74 -6.13
C TRP A 234 13.21 9.90 -7.39
N ALA A 235 14.22 9.11 -7.79
CA ALA A 235 14.12 8.26 -8.97
C ALA A 235 13.04 7.18 -8.84
N ASP A 236 12.90 6.59 -7.64
CA ASP A 236 11.88 5.58 -7.38
C ASP A 236 10.49 6.19 -7.47
N HIS A 237 10.28 7.34 -6.81
CA HIS A 237 9.00 8.04 -6.89
C HIS A 237 8.68 8.47 -8.32
N THR A 238 9.68 8.86 -9.13
CA THR A 238 9.49 9.15 -10.56
C THR A 238 9.00 7.92 -11.31
N ARG A 239 9.60 6.74 -11.07
CA ARG A 239 9.16 5.47 -11.69
C ARG A 239 7.71 5.13 -11.37
N VAL A 240 7.27 5.34 -10.12
CA VAL A 240 5.87 5.12 -9.73
C VAL A 240 4.94 6.13 -10.42
N VAL A 241 5.32 7.42 -10.49
CA VAL A 241 4.54 8.42 -11.25
C VAL A 241 4.41 8.03 -12.73
N ASP A 242 5.51 7.61 -13.37
CA ASP A 242 5.51 7.19 -14.78
C ASP A 242 4.64 5.94 -14.99
N GLU A 243 4.64 5.01 -14.04
CA GLU A 243 3.78 3.83 -14.08
C GLU A 243 2.31 4.21 -13.95
N MET A 244 1.96 5.10 -13.03
CA MET A 244 0.59 5.58 -12.87
C MET A 244 0.09 6.34 -14.12
N LEU A 245 0.94 7.11 -14.77
CA LEU A 245 0.62 7.77 -16.04
C LEU A 245 0.43 6.75 -17.17
N ARG A 246 1.24 5.69 -17.23
CA ARG A 246 1.06 4.59 -18.21
C ARG A 246 -0.23 3.82 -17.96
N TYR A 247 -0.52 3.51 -16.71
CA TYR A 247 -1.74 2.81 -16.31
C TYR A 247 -2.99 3.63 -16.66
N LEU A 248 -2.97 4.94 -16.41
CA LEU A 248 -4.05 5.86 -16.80
C LEU A 248 -4.25 5.87 -18.33
N ALA A 249 -3.16 6.01 -19.10
CA ALA A 249 -3.24 6.01 -20.55
C ALA A 249 -3.79 4.68 -21.11
N ALA A 250 -3.41 3.55 -20.52
CA ALA A 250 -3.97 2.25 -20.88
C ALA A 250 -5.47 2.14 -20.52
N ALA A 251 -5.88 2.68 -19.37
CA ALA A 251 -7.28 2.72 -18.95
C ALA A 251 -8.13 3.56 -19.91
N GLU A 252 -7.66 4.75 -20.30
CA GLU A 252 -8.34 5.64 -21.24
C GLU A 252 -8.43 5.06 -22.66
N ALA A 253 -7.45 4.26 -23.04
CA ALA A 253 -7.46 3.52 -24.30
C ALA A 253 -8.30 2.23 -24.28
N GLY A 254 -8.85 1.84 -23.12
CA GLY A 254 -9.56 0.56 -22.94
C GLY A 254 -8.65 -0.66 -23.06
N ALA A 255 -7.35 -0.52 -22.79
CA ALA A 255 -6.33 -1.55 -22.97
C ALA A 255 -6.00 -2.32 -21.67
N LEU A 256 -6.68 -2.04 -20.56
CA LEU A 256 -6.54 -2.81 -19.32
C LEU A 256 -7.22 -4.18 -19.46
N ALA A 257 -6.74 -5.16 -18.70
CA ALA A 257 -7.34 -6.51 -18.63
C ALA A 257 -8.83 -6.47 -18.23
N VAL A 258 -9.20 -5.52 -17.36
CA VAL A 258 -10.59 -5.21 -17.01
C VAL A 258 -10.83 -3.74 -17.35
N PRO A 259 -11.74 -3.42 -18.27
CA PRO A 259 -12.09 -2.03 -18.60
C PRO A 259 -12.65 -1.30 -17.37
N LEU A 260 -12.32 -0.03 -17.24
CA LEU A 260 -12.82 0.80 -16.14
C LEU A 260 -14.16 1.44 -16.47
N GLU A 261 -15.08 1.41 -15.53
CA GLU A 261 -16.31 2.19 -15.56
C GLU A 261 -15.99 3.70 -15.41
N PRO A 262 -16.88 4.61 -15.86
CA PRO A 262 -16.60 6.06 -15.82
C PRO A 262 -16.17 6.59 -14.46
N HIS A 263 -16.82 6.17 -13.37
CA HIS A 263 -16.47 6.59 -12.01
C HIS A 263 -15.08 6.08 -11.57
N ALA A 264 -14.71 4.87 -11.98
CA ALA A 264 -13.39 4.28 -11.73
C ALA A 264 -12.28 5.03 -12.48
N LEU A 265 -12.56 5.47 -13.70
CA LEU A 265 -11.64 6.29 -14.49
C LEU A 265 -11.45 7.67 -13.85
N GLU A 266 -12.51 8.30 -13.32
CA GLU A 266 -12.41 9.56 -12.56
C GLU A 266 -11.59 9.37 -11.29
N PHE A 267 -11.84 8.29 -10.54
CA PHE A 267 -11.02 7.92 -9.37
C PHE A 267 -9.55 7.79 -9.74
N LEU A 268 -9.24 7.04 -10.82
CA LEU A 268 -7.86 6.87 -11.28
C LEU A 268 -7.21 8.21 -11.68
N ARG A 269 -7.92 9.07 -12.43
CA ARG A 269 -7.44 10.42 -12.76
C ARG A 269 -7.13 11.25 -11.52
N HIS A 270 -8.00 11.20 -10.52
CA HIS A 270 -7.78 11.88 -9.25
C HIS A 270 -6.53 11.35 -8.53
N LYS A 271 -6.34 10.03 -8.45
CA LYS A 271 -5.15 9.42 -7.85
C LYS A 271 -3.87 9.78 -8.61
N VAL A 272 -3.90 9.77 -9.94
CA VAL A 272 -2.75 10.22 -10.75
C VAL A 272 -2.43 11.70 -10.49
N HIS A 273 -3.45 12.54 -10.34
CA HIS A 273 -3.23 13.95 -9.97
C HIS A 273 -2.57 14.10 -8.59
N LEU A 274 -3.02 13.34 -7.59
CA LEU A 274 -2.46 13.39 -6.23
C LEU A 274 -0.97 12.99 -6.19
N ILE A 275 -0.58 11.96 -6.93
CA ILE A 275 0.84 11.55 -6.96
C ILE A 275 1.71 12.56 -7.71
N ILE A 276 1.20 13.21 -8.76
CA ILE A 276 1.88 14.32 -9.43
C ILE A 276 2.09 15.50 -8.47
N ASP A 277 1.07 15.86 -7.70
CA ASP A 277 1.15 16.93 -6.69
C ASP A 277 2.18 16.60 -5.61
N THR A 278 2.21 15.35 -5.16
CA THR A 278 3.23 14.85 -4.22
C THR A 278 4.62 14.94 -4.82
N HIS A 279 4.79 14.57 -6.09
CA HIS A 279 6.07 14.65 -6.79
C HIS A 279 6.60 16.09 -6.86
N TYR A 280 5.74 17.07 -7.15
CA TYR A 280 6.13 18.49 -7.05
C TYR A 280 6.48 18.92 -5.63
N ASN A 281 5.78 18.39 -4.61
CA ASN A 281 6.11 18.67 -3.21
C ASN A 281 7.48 18.13 -2.82
N ILE A 282 7.81 16.90 -3.23
CA ILE A 282 9.12 16.30 -2.98
C ILE A 282 10.23 17.20 -3.56
N ALA A 283 10.07 17.64 -4.80
CA ALA A 283 11.06 18.49 -5.44
C ALA A 283 11.16 19.89 -4.83
N LEU A 284 10.03 20.53 -4.55
CA LEU A 284 9.99 21.96 -4.27
C LEU A 284 9.89 22.30 -2.78
N LEU A 285 9.32 21.39 -1.96
CA LEU A 285 9.03 21.67 -0.55
C LEU A 285 9.78 20.77 0.43
N PHE A 286 10.15 19.52 0.03
CA PHE A 286 10.91 18.59 0.88
C PHE A 286 12.42 18.73 0.66
N ASP A 287 12.86 19.06 -0.58
CA ASP A 287 14.28 19.15 -0.89
C ASP A 287 14.92 20.41 -0.26
N ALA A 288 15.84 20.19 0.68
CA ALA A 288 16.57 21.26 1.32
C ALA A 288 17.46 22.03 0.31
N ASP A 289 17.98 21.35 -0.74
CA ASP A 289 18.62 22.01 -1.88
C ASP A 289 17.55 22.54 -2.85
N ARG A 290 17.09 23.74 -2.57
CA ARG A 290 16.04 24.40 -3.35
C ARG A 290 16.39 24.57 -4.84
N ALA A 291 17.67 24.74 -5.17
CA ALA A 291 18.09 24.91 -6.57
C ALA A 291 17.98 23.57 -7.31
N ARG A 292 18.41 22.48 -6.69
CA ARG A 292 18.21 21.12 -7.21
C ARG A 292 16.72 20.80 -7.35
N GLY A 293 15.93 21.10 -6.32
CA GLY A 293 14.48 20.89 -6.35
C GLY A 293 13.79 21.62 -7.52
N ARG A 294 14.14 22.89 -7.76
CA ARG A 294 13.60 23.64 -8.92
C ARG A 294 14.01 23.03 -10.26
N ARG A 295 15.24 22.54 -10.41
CA ARG A 295 15.67 21.86 -11.64
C ARG A 295 14.87 20.58 -11.88
N ARG A 296 14.73 19.74 -10.85
CA ARG A 296 13.92 18.50 -10.91
C ARG A 296 12.46 18.78 -11.28
N ALA A 297 11.83 19.73 -10.59
CA ALA A 297 10.44 20.11 -10.85
C ALA A 297 10.23 20.68 -12.27
N LEU A 298 11.16 21.49 -12.77
CA LEU A 298 11.09 22.02 -14.13
C LEU A 298 11.25 20.91 -15.16
N GLN A 299 12.21 20.02 -14.99
CA GLN A 299 12.44 18.89 -15.88
C GLN A 299 11.21 17.97 -15.94
N PHE A 300 10.66 17.60 -14.80
CA PHE A 300 9.44 16.79 -14.72
C PHE A 300 8.24 17.49 -15.38
N ARG A 301 8.05 18.80 -15.11
CA ARG A 301 7.00 19.61 -15.71
C ARG A 301 7.08 19.63 -17.24
N ASP A 302 8.27 19.81 -17.79
CA ASP A 302 8.46 19.88 -19.24
C ASP A 302 8.26 18.51 -19.90
N GLU A 303 8.67 17.44 -19.22
CA GLU A 303 8.41 16.05 -19.62
C GLU A 303 6.90 15.77 -19.62
N LEU A 304 6.22 16.08 -18.50
CA LEU A 304 4.77 15.88 -18.36
C LEU A 304 4.00 16.68 -19.42
N LYS A 305 4.42 17.91 -19.74
CA LYS A 305 3.81 18.72 -20.79
C LYS A 305 3.93 18.06 -22.16
N ARG A 306 5.03 17.38 -22.43
CA ARG A 306 5.30 16.71 -23.69
C ARG A 306 4.55 15.41 -23.84
N THR A 307 4.48 14.60 -22.76
CA THR A 307 3.95 13.24 -22.78
C THR A 307 2.48 13.15 -22.38
N ASN A 308 2.03 14.01 -21.45
CA ASN A 308 0.69 13.99 -20.87
C ASN A 308 0.14 15.42 -20.70
N PRO A 309 -0.21 16.13 -21.80
CA PRO A 309 -0.61 17.54 -21.76
C PRO A 309 -1.82 17.82 -20.85
N GLU A 310 -2.73 16.87 -20.69
CA GLU A 310 -3.89 17.00 -19.81
C GLU A 310 -3.46 17.01 -18.35
N GLN A 311 -2.69 16.01 -17.92
CA GLN A 311 -2.18 15.93 -16.56
C GLN A 311 -1.25 17.10 -16.22
N TRP A 312 -0.48 17.58 -17.20
CA TRP A 312 0.29 18.81 -17.04
C TRP A 312 -0.60 20.03 -16.72
N ARG A 313 -1.72 20.24 -17.45
CA ARG A 313 -2.64 21.37 -17.19
C ARG A 313 -3.20 21.32 -15.77
N ILE A 314 -3.59 20.12 -15.32
CA ILE A 314 -4.17 19.92 -13.99
C ILE A 314 -3.09 20.20 -12.91
N GLY A 315 -1.90 19.64 -13.04
CA GLY A 315 -0.79 19.79 -12.09
C GLY A 315 -0.11 21.18 -12.10
N GLU A 316 -0.36 22.03 -13.11
CA GLU A 316 0.30 23.34 -13.26
C GLU A 316 0.01 24.30 -12.09
N LYS A 317 -1.20 24.23 -11.52
CA LYS A 317 -1.55 25.03 -10.34
C LYS A 317 -0.68 24.67 -9.14
N ARG A 318 -0.51 23.37 -8.88
CA ARG A 318 0.35 22.89 -7.78
C ARG A 318 1.81 23.28 -8.00
N TYR A 319 2.32 23.02 -9.20
CA TYR A 319 3.69 23.41 -9.57
C TYR A 319 3.96 24.89 -9.27
N ARG A 320 3.09 25.80 -9.72
CA ARG A 320 3.25 27.26 -9.52
C ARG A 320 3.21 27.63 -8.04
N THR A 321 2.26 27.07 -7.29
CA THR A 321 2.13 27.30 -5.85
C THR A 321 3.39 26.83 -5.10
N ALA A 322 3.81 25.59 -5.32
CA ALA A 322 4.97 25.01 -4.67
C ALA A 322 6.27 25.75 -5.07
N LEU A 323 6.40 26.16 -6.35
CA LEU A 323 7.54 26.97 -6.81
C LEU A 323 7.61 28.34 -6.12
N SER A 324 6.48 29.00 -5.93
CA SER A 324 6.41 30.29 -5.21
C SER A 324 6.84 30.13 -3.76
N LEU A 325 6.36 29.09 -3.07
CA LEU A 325 6.76 28.76 -1.70
C LEU A 325 8.26 28.44 -1.61
N ASN A 326 8.79 27.65 -2.55
CA ASN A 326 10.21 27.34 -2.63
C ASN A 326 11.06 28.62 -2.77
N ARG A 327 10.66 29.56 -3.64
CA ARG A 327 11.34 30.85 -3.84
C ARG A 327 11.34 31.73 -2.59
N LEU A 328 10.21 31.70 -1.82
CA LEU A 328 10.07 32.40 -0.54
C LEU A 328 10.79 31.72 0.62
N GLY A 329 11.37 30.55 0.38
CA GLY A 329 12.08 29.82 1.42
C GLY A 329 11.19 29.05 2.39
N ILE A 330 9.96 28.75 2.01
CA ILE A 330 9.01 28.02 2.84
C ILE A 330 9.12 26.52 2.50
N SER A 331 9.48 25.70 3.50
CA SER A 331 9.48 24.23 3.41
C SER A 331 8.11 23.67 3.79
N TYR A 332 7.89 22.38 3.51
CA TYR A 332 6.66 21.69 3.89
C TYR A 332 6.44 21.71 5.41
N ASP A 333 7.45 21.39 6.22
CA ASP A 333 7.37 21.43 7.68
C ASP A 333 6.95 22.80 8.22
N ARG A 334 7.40 23.86 7.56
CA ARG A 334 6.99 25.23 7.93
C ARG A 334 5.54 25.50 7.56
N LEU A 335 5.05 24.96 6.45
CA LEU A 335 3.64 25.05 6.06
C LEU A 335 2.75 24.30 7.06
N ASP A 336 3.13 23.11 7.48
CA ASP A 336 2.37 22.31 8.43
C ASP A 336 2.28 23.00 9.80
N LYS A 337 3.38 23.61 10.27
CA LYS A 337 3.35 24.43 11.48
C LYS A 337 2.41 25.64 11.36
N ILE A 338 2.38 26.29 10.19
CA ILE A 338 1.47 27.41 9.93
C ILE A 338 0.01 26.92 9.90
N ARG A 339 -0.28 25.79 9.26
CA ARG A 339 -1.62 25.18 9.20
C ARG A 339 -2.12 24.82 10.60
N ALA A 340 -1.27 24.12 11.37
CA ALA A 340 -1.59 23.77 12.76
C ALA A 340 -1.89 25.00 13.63
N ALA A 341 -1.11 26.08 13.45
CA ALA A 341 -1.34 27.34 14.17
C ALA A 341 -2.63 28.07 13.75
N LEU A 342 -3.15 27.79 12.53
CA LEU A 342 -4.40 28.34 12.01
C LEU A 342 -5.61 27.41 12.23
N GLY A 343 -5.44 26.28 12.92
CA GLY A 343 -6.50 25.30 13.17
C GLY A 343 -6.98 24.58 11.89
N ARG A 344 -6.11 24.44 10.92
CA ARG A 344 -6.40 23.81 9.61
C ARG A 344 -5.50 22.61 9.36
#